data_46daae64f800b5145fd930fbc28523e1
#
_entry.id   46daae64f800b5145fd930fbc28523e1
#
_cell.length_a   1.000
_cell.length_b   1.000
_cell.length_c   1.000
_cell.angle_alpha   90.00
_cell.angle_beta   90.00
_cell.angle_gamma   90.00
#
_symmetry.space_group_name_H-M   'P 1'
#
loop_
_entity.id
_entity.type
_entity.pdbx_description
1 polymer ?
#
loop_
_entity_poly.entity_id
_entity_poly.type
_entity_poly.pdbx_seq_one_letter_code
_entity_poly.pdbx_strand_id
1 'polypeptide(L)'
;DQYITNIARLINNGHKNTIPIIDNYEELDLLQAEIPGKFKIGIRIAAEEEPKFEFYTSRLGIGYKNIVSFYKKQIQENPNLELKMLHFFINTGINDTSYYWNELVKCIKVYIALKKECPTLDGLNIGGGFPIKNSLAFEFDYQYMIDEILNQIKIACDEAEVDVPNIFTEFGSFTVGESGGAIYQIL
;
A
#
# COMPACT_ATOMS: atom_id res chain seq x y z
N ASP A 1 -8.58 -0.83 -20.92
CA ASP A 1 -8.34 0.38 -20.13
C ASP A 1 -6.91 0.88 -20.37
N GLN A 2 -6.74 2.16 -20.74
CA GLN A 2 -5.46 2.75 -21.12
C GLN A 2 -4.36 2.60 -20.04
N TYR A 3 -4.75 2.61 -18.76
CA TYR A 3 -3.84 2.43 -17.63
C TYR A 3 -3.23 1.01 -17.63
N ILE A 4 -4.07 0.01 -17.73
CA ILE A 4 -3.64 -1.41 -17.80
C ILE A 4 -2.73 -1.64 -18.99
N THR A 5 -3.12 -1.18 -20.18
CA THR A 5 -2.31 -1.29 -21.41
C THR A 5 -0.95 -0.61 -21.27
N ASN A 6 -0.86 0.56 -20.61
CA ASN A 6 0.42 1.22 -20.37
C ASN A 6 1.33 0.44 -19.42
N ILE A 7 0.78 -0.12 -18.34
CA ILE A 7 1.54 -0.98 -17.41
C ILE A 7 2.02 -2.24 -18.12
N ALA A 8 1.11 -2.92 -18.85
CA ALA A 8 1.45 -4.12 -19.60
C ALA A 8 2.57 -3.84 -20.61
N ARG A 9 2.53 -2.70 -21.32
CA ARG A 9 3.60 -2.28 -22.24
C ARG A 9 4.94 -2.11 -21.53
N LEU A 10 4.97 -1.50 -20.33
CA LEU A 10 6.22 -1.37 -19.56
C LEU A 10 6.78 -2.74 -19.20
N ILE A 11 5.95 -3.63 -18.69
CA ILE A 11 6.37 -4.99 -18.28
C ILE A 11 6.86 -5.79 -19.50
N ASN A 12 6.10 -5.77 -20.58
CA ASN A 12 6.44 -6.49 -21.83
C ASN A 12 7.72 -5.95 -22.49
N ASN A 13 8.05 -4.66 -22.28
CA ASN A 13 9.31 -4.05 -22.71
C ASN A 13 10.48 -4.33 -21.75
N GLY A 14 10.30 -5.16 -20.74
CA GLY A 14 11.37 -5.61 -19.85
C GLY A 14 11.64 -4.73 -18.64
N HIS A 15 10.73 -3.81 -18.28
CA HIS A 15 10.84 -3.01 -17.05
C HIS A 15 10.49 -3.87 -15.82
N LYS A 16 11.45 -4.70 -15.37
CA LYS A 16 11.30 -5.71 -14.31
C LYS A 16 10.94 -5.17 -12.93
N ASN A 17 11.12 -3.86 -12.71
CA ASN A 17 10.80 -3.21 -11.44
C ASN A 17 9.40 -2.56 -11.42
N THR A 18 8.61 -2.76 -12.48
CA THR A 18 7.21 -2.36 -12.50
C THR A 18 6.41 -3.38 -11.68
N ILE A 19 5.75 -2.90 -10.63
CA ILE A 19 4.91 -3.71 -9.73
C ILE A 19 3.52 -3.05 -9.71
N PRO A 20 2.56 -3.48 -10.54
CA PRO A 20 1.19 -2.99 -10.45
C PRO A 20 0.57 -3.37 -9.10
N ILE A 21 -0.11 -2.41 -8.48
CA ILE A 21 -0.83 -2.61 -7.23
C ILE A 21 -2.29 -2.86 -7.55
N ILE A 22 -2.79 -4.03 -7.17
CA ILE A 22 -4.16 -4.48 -7.44
C ILE A 22 -5.11 -3.87 -6.40
N ASP A 23 -6.06 -3.10 -6.88
CA ASP A 23 -7.14 -2.52 -6.07
C ASP A 23 -8.39 -3.40 -6.01
N ASN A 24 -8.62 -4.21 -7.05
CA ASN A 24 -9.79 -5.09 -7.16
C ASN A 24 -9.47 -6.34 -7.99
N TYR A 25 -10.40 -7.28 -7.98
CA TYR A 25 -10.23 -8.58 -8.66
C TYR A 25 -10.16 -8.43 -10.19
N GLU A 26 -10.93 -7.51 -10.77
CA GLU A 26 -11.02 -7.30 -12.22
C GLU A 26 -9.70 -6.78 -12.81
N GLU A 27 -8.96 -5.98 -12.07
CA GLU A 27 -7.65 -5.48 -12.51
C GLU A 27 -6.64 -6.61 -12.71
N LEU A 28 -6.67 -7.63 -11.86
CA LEU A 28 -5.79 -8.79 -12.01
C LEU A 28 -6.10 -9.53 -13.31
N ASP A 29 -7.37 -9.76 -13.61
CA ASP A 29 -7.80 -10.45 -14.84
C ASP A 29 -7.38 -9.66 -16.08
N LEU A 30 -7.54 -8.33 -16.07
CA LEU A 30 -7.13 -7.46 -17.16
C LEU A 30 -5.61 -7.47 -17.38
N LEU A 31 -4.81 -7.43 -16.31
CA LEU A 31 -3.36 -7.50 -16.41
C LEU A 31 -2.89 -8.84 -16.97
N GLN A 32 -3.49 -9.95 -16.53
CA GLN A 32 -3.17 -11.29 -17.04
C GLN A 32 -3.51 -11.44 -18.52
N ALA A 33 -4.58 -10.80 -18.99
CA ALA A 33 -4.95 -10.81 -20.40
C ALA A 33 -3.93 -10.08 -21.29
N GLU A 34 -3.28 -9.02 -20.77
CA GLU A 34 -2.34 -8.17 -21.53
C GLU A 34 -0.86 -8.57 -21.35
N ILE A 35 -0.54 -9.35 -20.31
CA ILE A 35 0.84 -9.74 -19.98
C ILE A 35 0.98 -11.27 -20.10
N PRO A 36 1.55 -11.77 -21.20
CA PRO A 36 1.63 -13.21 -21.46
C PRO A 36 2.68 -13.95 -20.60
N GLY A 37 3.57 -13.22 -19.93
CA GLY A 37 4.67 -13.78 -19.15
C GLY A 37 4.52 -13.61 -17.65
N LYS A 38 5.55 -14.02 -16.92
CA LYS A 38 5.62 -13.83 -15.47
C LYS A 38 5.83 -12.37 -15.11
N PHE A 39 5.03 -11.86 -14.16
CA PHE A 39 5.18 -10.49 -13.65
C PHE A 39 4.91 -10.39 -12.14
N LYS A 40 5.43 -9.31 -11.57
CA LYS A 40 5.27 -8.99 -10.16
C LYS A 40 3.99 -8.20 -9.93
N ILE A 41 3.35 -8.41 -8.80
CA ILE A 41 2.17 -7.65 -8.37
C ILE A 41 2.27 -7.24 -6.91
N GLY A 42 1.53 -6.22 -6.54
CA GLY A 42 1.20 -5.89 -5.16
C GLY A 42 -0.31 -5.92 -4.95
N ILE A 43 -0.74 -5.91 -3.69
CA ILE A 43 -2.15 -5.85 -3.31
C ILE A 43 -2.34 -4.64 -2.40
N ARG A 44 -3.34 -3.80 -2.70
CA ARG A 44 -3.77 -2.73 -1.81
C ARG A 44 -4.76 -3.26 -0.78
N ILE A 45 -4.45 -2.96 0.49
CA ILE A 45 -5.35 -3.23 1.62
C ILE A 45 -6.36 -2.09 1.71
N ALA A 46 -7.66 -2.41 1.70
CA ALA A 46 -8.69 -1.44 2.05
C ALA A 46 -8.65 -1.16 3.54
N ALA A 47 -8.26 0.06 3.93
CA ALA A 47 -8.36 0.53 5.31
C ALA A 47 -9.84 0.68 5.70
N GLU A 48 -10.16 0.40 6.97
CA GLU A 48 -11.47 0.75 7.51
C GLU A 48 -11.44 2.25 7.79
N GLU A 49 -12.28 3.03 7.12
CA GLU A 49 -12.30 4.48 7.31
C GLU A 49 -12.79 4.87 8.71
N GLU A 50 -12.27 5.98 9.23
CA GLU A 50 -12.65 6.50 10.53
C GLU A 50 -14.17 6.68 10.59
N PRO A 51 -14.89 6.17 11.62
CA PRO A 51 -16.35 6.11 11.66
C PRO A 51 -17.07 7.45 11.83
N LYS A 52 -16.51 8.54 11.31
CA LYS A 52 -17.17 9.86 11.27
C LYS A 52 -18.31 9.93 10.26
N PHE A 53 -18.37 8.98 9.33
CA PHE A 53 -19.43 8.90 8.33
C PHE A 53 -19.91 7.46 8.22
N GLU A 54 -21.17 7.22 8.48
CA GLU A 54 -21.82 5.90 8.52
C GLU A 54 -21.74 5.08 7.21
N PHE A 55 -21.05 5.57 6.16
CA PHE A 55 -21.08 5.01 4.81
C PHE A 55 -19.72 4.84 4.11
N TYR A 56 -18.59 4.97 4.78
CA TYR A 56 -17.28 4.88 4.12
C TYR A 56 -16.44 3.71 4.59
N THR A 57 -16.64 2.56 3.96
CA THR A 57 -15.53 1.63 3.71
C THR A 57 -14.73 2.14 2.52
N SER A 58 -13.39 2.07 2.56
CA SER A 58 -12.56 2.41 1.42
C SER A 58 -13.08 1.68 0.17
N ARG A 59 -13.42 2.42 -0.87
CA ARG A 59 -13.85 1.84 -2.16
C ARG A 59 -12.66 1.24 -2.93
N LEU A 60 -11.45 1.51 -2.47
CA LEU A 60 -10.20 1.10 -3.10
C LEU A 60 -9.50 0.07 -2.22
N GLY A 61 -8.99 -0.96 -2.86
CA GLY A 61 -8.29 -2.04 -2.20
C GLY A 61 -9.17 -3.24 -1.85
N ILE A 62 -8.51 -4.30 -1.44
CA ILE A 62 -9.13 -5.55 -1.01
C ILE A 62 -9.26 -5.54 0.51
N GLY A 63 -10.43 -5.81 1.05
CA GLY A 63 -10.68 -5.86 2.49
C GLY A 63 -9.71 -6.81 3.19
N TYR A 64 -9.09 -6.36 4.28
CA TYR A 64 -7.99 -7.08 4.95
C TYR A 64 -8.33 -8.54 5.31
N LYS A 65 -9.59 -8.85 5.62
CA LYS A 65 -10.06 -10.22 5.90
C LYS A 65 -10.02 -11.14 4.67
N ASN A 66 -10.06 -10.56 3.48
CA ASN A 66 -10.15 -11.30 2.21
C ASN A 66 -8.80 -11.51 1.53
N ILE A 67 -7.76 -10.80 1.92
CA ILE A 67 -6.46 -10.77 1.22
C ILE A 67 -5.80 -12.15 1.17
N VAL A 68 -5.71 -12.86 2.29
CA VAL A 68 -5.10 -14.20 2.34
C VAL A 68 -5.89 -15.18 1.48
N SER A 69 -7.21 -15.11 1.52
CA SER A 69 -8.07 -15.96 0.68
C SER A 69 -7.97 -15.61 -0.79
N PHE A 70 -7.82 -14.34 -1.13
CA PHE A 70 -7.57 -13.87 -2.50
C PHE A 70 -6.22 -14.40 -3.02
N TYR A 71 -5.15 -14.25 -2.23
CA TYR A 71 -3.85 -14.80 -2.58
C TYR A 71 -3.93 -16.29 -2.88
N LYS A 72 -4.51 -17.09 -1.97
CA LYS A 72 -4.61 -18.55 -2.13
C LYS A 72 -5.42 -18.97 -3.36
N LYS A 73 -6.47 -18.24 -3.69
CA LYS A 73 -7.38 -18.62 -4.80
C LYS A 73 -6.90 -18.15 -6.17
N GLN A 74 -6.23 -17.01 -6.26
CA GLN A 74 -5.97 -16.35 -7.53
C GLN A 74 -4.48 -16.25 -7.88
N ILE A 75 -3.59 -16.29 -6.88
CA ILE A 75 -2.19 -15.99 -7.08
C ILE A 75 -1.29 -17.19 -6.80
N GLN A 76 -1.50 -17.89 -5.71
CA GLN A 76 -0.59 -18.92 -5.18
C GLN A 76 -0.24 -20.00 -6.21
N GLU A 77 -1.22 -20.52 -6.92
CA GLU A 77 -1.05 -21.58 -7.91
C GLU A 77 -0.78 -21.07 -9.33
N ASN A 78 -0.74 -19.75 -9.52
CA ASN A 78 -0.51 -19.16 -10.83
C ASN A 78 1.00 -18.93 -11.06
N PRO A 79 1.66 -19.68 -11.94
CA PRO A 79 3.10 -19.59 -12.16
C PRO A 79 3.55 -18.26 -12.78
N ASN A 80 2.62 -17.50 -13.35
CA ASN A 80 2.88 -16.23 -13.99
C ASN A 80 2.78 -15.04 -13.02
N LEU A 81 2.31 -15.26 -11.78
CA LEU A 81 2.16 -14.20 -10.79
C LEU A 81 3.19 -14.34 -9.66
N GLU A 82 3.78 -13.23 -9.29
CA GLU A 82 4.67 -13.16 -8.14
C GLU A 82 4.24 -12.01 -7.23
N LEU A 83 3.62 -12.34 -6.10
CA LEU A 83 3.25 -11.33 -5.11
C LEU A 83 4.52 -10.80 -4.41
N LYS A 84 4.76 -9.50 -4.53
CA LYS A 84 5.94 -8.81 -4.02
C LYS A 84 5.63 -7.77 -2.95
N MET A 85 4.45 -7.17 -2.97
CA MET A 85 4.17 -6.00 -2.15
C MET A 85 2.76 -6.03 -1.58
N LEU A 86 2.63 -5.60 -0.34
CA LEU A 86 1.38 -5.07 0.19
C LEU A 86 1.43 -3.54 0.20
N HIS A 87 0.33 -2.91 -0.16
CA HIS A 87 0.15 -1.46 -0.09
C HIS A 87 -0.92 -1.11 0.92
N PHE A 88 -0.60 -0.16 1.77
CA PHE A 88 -1.46 0.36 2.82
C PHE A 88 -1.51 1.88 2.72
N PHE A 89 -2.69 2.46 2.77
CA PHE A 89 -2.88 3.91 2.71
C PHE A 89 -4.07 4.33 3.56
N ILE A 90 -3.91 5.42 4.30
CA ILE A 90 -4.96 6.04 5.12
C ILE A 90 -5.22 7.46 4.64
N ASN A 91 -6.49 7.78 4.35
CA ASN A 91 -6.90 9.10 3.85
C ASN A 91 -6.61 10.24 4.84
N THR A 92 -6.63 9.97 6.14
CA THR A 92 -6.33 10.97 7.18
C THR A 92 -4.85 11.29 7.33
N GLY A 93 -4.00 10.55 6.60
CA GLY A 93 -2.55 10.69 6.67
C GLY A 93 -1.91 10.01 7.89
N ILE A 94 -0.58 10.17 7.98
CA ILE A 94 0.25 9.60 9.05
C ILE A 94 0.24 10.57 10.23
N ASN A 95 -0.54 10.23 11.24
CA ASN A 95 -0.69 11.03 12.45
C ASN A 95 -0.63 10.12 13.68
N ASP A 96 -0.19 10.67 14.81
CA ASP A 96 -0.20 9.96 16.08
C ASP A 96 -1.62 9.89 16.65
N THR A 97 -2.43 9.01 16.05
CA THR A 97 -3.82 8.76 16.43
C THR A 97 -4.04 7.27 16.64
N SER A 98 -4.94 6.92 17.56
CA SER A 98 -5.33 5.53 17.77
C SER A 98 -5.89 4.87 16.49
N TYR A 99 -6.51 5.66 15.62
CA TYR A 99 -6.97 5.18 14.33
C TYR A 99 -5.81 4.74 13.43
N TYR A 100 -4.78 5.60 13.25
CA TYR A 100 -3.61 5.25 12.43
C TYR A 100 -2.93 3.98 12.95
N TRP A 101 -2.65 3.92 14.25
CA TRP A 101 -1.98 2.78 14.85
C TRP A 101 -2.79 1.48 14.73
N ASN A 102 -4.11 1.54 14.91
CA ASN A 102 -4.97 0.37 14.72
C ASN A 102 -4.93 -0.15 13.29
N GLU A 103 -4.98 0.73 12.30
CA GLU A 103 -4.92 0.34 10.89
C GLU A 103 -3.54 -0.21 10.52
N LEU A 104 -2.46 0.39 11.01
CA LEU A 104 -1.10 -0.12 10.82
C LEU A 104 -0.95 -1.52 11.41
N VAL A 105 -1.45 -1.77 12.62
CA VAL A 105 -1.43 -3.11 13.26
C VAL A 105 -2.21 -4.13 12.43
N LYS A 106 -3.35 -3.77 11.86
CA LYS A 106 -4.10 -4.66 10.95
C LYS A 106 -3.28 -4.98 9.71
N CYS A 107 -2.64 -3.97 9.12
CA CYS A 107 -1.77 -4.12 7.96
C CYS A 107 -0.59 -5.08 8.26
N ILE A 108 0.09 -4.90 9.37
CA ILE A 108 1.21 -5.76 9.81
C ILE A 108 0.74 -7.21 10.00
N LYS A 109 -0.43 -7.42 10.61
CA LYS A 109 -1.01 -8.77 10.77
C LYS A 109 -1.28 -9.45 9.44
N VAL A 110 -1.77 -8.70 8.45
CA VAL A 110 -1.99 -9.23 7.09
C VAL A 110 -0.66 -9.56 6.42
N TYR A 111 0.35 -8.68 6.54
CA TYR A 111 1.69 -8.95 6.02
C TYR A 111 2.25 -10.26 6.59
N ILE A 112 2.23 -10.42 7.91
CA ILE A 112 2.73 -11.63 8.60
C ILE A 112 1.99 -12.88 8.12
N ALA A 113 0.65 -12.82 8.05
CA ALA A 113 -0.14 -13.95 7.60
C ALA A 113 0.18 -14.35 6.15
N LEU A 114 0.36 -13.37 5.26
CA LEU A 114 0.76 -13.62 3.88
C LEU A 114 2.20 -14.07 3.74
N LYS A 115 3.14 -13.49 4.49
CA LYS A 115 4.57 -13.84 4.41
C LYS A 115 4.80 -15.32 4.75
N LYS A 116 4.04 -15.87 5.69
CA LYS A 116 4.10 -17.30 6.04
C LYS A 116 3.67 -18.24 4.90
N GLU A 117 2.82 -17.76 4.02
CA GLU A 117 2.29 -18.52 2.87
C GLU A 117 2.99 -18.15 1.55
N CYS A 118 3.55 -16.96 1.47
CA CYS A 118 4.13 -16.36 0.28
C CYS A 118 5.60 -15.91 0.52
N PRO A 119 6.58 -16.78 0.30
CA PRO A 119 7.99 -16.43 0.51
C PRO A 119 8.49 -15.25 -0.35
N THR A 120 7.86 -15.02 -1.50
CA THR A 120 8.24 -13.95 -2.45
C THR A 120 7.79 -12.55 -2.01
N LEU A 121 6.86 -12.46 -1.05
CA LEU A 121 6.41 -11.19 -0.49
C LEU A 121 7.54 -10.59 0.36
N ASP A 122 8.07 -9.45 -0.05
CA ASP A 122 9.20 -8.78 0.61
C ASP A 122 9.04 -7.25 0.73
N GLY A 123 7.95 -6.68 0.23
CA GLY A 123 7.67 -5.26 0.27
C GLY A 123 6.41 -4.91 1.06
N LEU A 124 6.49 -3.84 1.83
CA LEU A 124 5.37 -3.18 2.48
C LEU A 124 5.40 -1.69 2.15
N ASN A 125 4.44 -1.24 1.34
CA ASN A 125 4.25 0.17 1.06
C ASN A 125 3.26 0.75 2.08
N ILE A 126 3.72 1.67 2.90
CA ILE A 126 2.92 2.32 3.95
C ILE A 126 2.22 3.59 3.46
N GLY A 127 2.24 3.83 2.14
CA GLY A 127 1.62 5.00 1.53
C GLY A 127 2.35 6.30 1.85
N GLY A 128 1.59 7.38 1.78
CA GLY A 128 2.04 8.73 2.08
C GLY A 128 1.21 9.37 3.19
N GLY A 129 1.26 10.71 3.22
CA GLY A 129 0.41 11.49 4.10
C GLY A 129 1.09 12.02 5.35
N PHE A 130 2.42 12.14 5.38
CA PHE A 130 3.05 12.95 6.43
C PHE A 130 2.54 14.38 6.36
N PRO A 131 2.17 14.95 7.52
CA PRO A 131 1.75 16.34 7.58
C PRO A 131 2.82 17.27 7.01
N ILE A 132 2.38 18.31 6.32
CA ILE A 132 3.25 19.38 5.85
C ILE A 132 3.06 20.60 6.72
N LYS A 133 4.12 21.41 6.89
CA LYS A 133 4.05 22.64 7.66
C LYS A 133 3.12 23.63 6.96
N ASN A 134 1.98 23.88 7.58
CA ASN A 134 0.94 24.78 7.06
C ASN A 134 0.73 26.03 7.91
N SER A 135 1.45 26.19 9.03
CA SER A 135 1.40 27.33 9.93
C SER A 135 2.70 27.47 10.73
N LEU A 136 2.90 28.63 11.34
CA LEU A 136 4.06 28.87 12.22
C LEU A 136 3.99 28.06 13.53
N ALA A 137 2.78 27.67 13.95
CA ALA A 137 2.56 26.86 15.15
C ALA A 137 2.50 25.35 14.85
N PHE A 138 2.84 24.95 13.62
CA PHE A 138 2.85 23.54 13.26
C PHE A 138 4.02 22.83 13.94
N GLU A 139 3.69 21.81 14.72
CA GLU A 139 4.63 20.90 15.36
C GLU A 139 4.25 19.47 15.01
N PHE A 140 5.21 18.70 14.50
CA PHE A 140 5.06 17.29 14.25
C PHE A 140 6.42 16.61 14.38
N ASP A 141 6.51 15.63 15.25
CA ASP A 141 7.75 14.88 15.48
C ASP A 141 7.87 13.74 14.45
N TYR A 142 8.47 14.08 13.32
CA TYR A 142 8.69 13.11 12.21
C TYR A 142 9.59 11.97 12.63
N GLN A 143 10.63 12.25 13.44
CA GLN A 143 11.58 11.21 13.85
C GLN A 143 10.88 10.18 14.74
N TYR A 144 10.13 10.64 15.74
CA TYR A 144 9.34 9.80 16.61
C TYR A 144 8.38 8.91 15.80
N MET A 145 7.62 9.49 14.87
CA MET A 145 6.65 8.74 14.07
C MET A 145 7.32 7.70 13.18
N ILE A 146 8.46 8.03 12.57
CA ILE A 146 9.21 7.08 11.73
C ILE A 146 9.73 5.94 12.60
N ASP A 147 10.36 6.25 13.71
CA ASP A 147 10.93 5.26 14.62
C ASP A 147 9.86 4.31 15.16
N GLU A 148 8.70 4.85 15.59
CA GLU A 148 7.59 4.03 16.09
C GLU A 148 7.00 3.13 14.99
N ILE A 149 6.79 3.63 13.77
CA ILE A 149 6.30 2.82 12.65
C ILE A 149 7.25 1.66 12.36
N LEU A 150 8.55 1.95 12.23
CA LEU A 150 9.56 0.93 11.92
C LEU A 150 9.72 -0.07 13.07
N ASN A 151 9.70 0.39 14.31
CA ASN A 151 9.79 -0.46 15.49
C ASN A 151 8.60 -1.41 15.60
N GLN A 152 7.37 -0.93 15.40
CA GLN A 152 6.17 -1.78 15.44
C GLN A 152 6.21 -2.87 14.36
N ILE A 153 6.61 -2.52 13.13
CA ILE A 153 6.77 -3.51 12.05
C ILE A 153 7.82 -4.54 12.42
N LYS A 154 8.99 -4.09 12.87
CA LYS A 154 10.11 -4.97 13.22
C LYS A 154 9.76 -5.92 14.36
N ILE A 155 9.23 -5.39 15.47
CA ILE A 155 8.88 -6.20 16.66
C ILE A 155 7.86 -7.27 16.28
N ALA A 156 6.80 -6.89 15.55
CA ALA A 156 5.76 -7.84 15.17
C ALA A 156 6.28 -8.94 14.21
N CYS A 157 7.19 -8.60 13.30
CA CYS A 157 7.82 -9.59 12.41
C CYS A 157 8.76 -10.52 13.18
N ASP A 158 9.57 -9.98 14.09
CA ASP A 158 10.48 -10.76 14.94
C ASP A 158 9.69 -11.74 15.84
N GLU A 159 8.61 -11.28 16.49
CA GLU A 159 7.73 -12.14 17.31
C GLU A 159 7.01 -13.23 16.50
N ALA A 160 6.73 -12.97 15.24
CA ALA A 160 6.07 -13.92 14.34
C ALA A 160 7.04 -14.83 13.59
N GLU A 161 8.38 -14.65 13.79
CA GLU A 161 9.45 -15.37 13.11
C GLU A 161 9.35 -15.27 11.58
N VAL A 162 9.06 -14.06 11.06
CA VAL A 162 9.04 -13.77 9.62
C VAL A 162 10.03 -12.66 9.29
N ASP A 163 10.49 -12.64 8.02
CA ASP A 163 11.38 -11.57 7.56
C ASP A 163 10.70 -10.21 7.63
N VAL A 164 11.43 -9.20 8.08
CA VAL A 164 11.00 -7.80 8.06
C VAL A 164 10.95 -7.32 6.61
N PRO A 165 9.86 -6.64 6.18
CA PRO A 165 9.74 -6.18 4.79
C PRO A 165 10.68 -5.02 4.47
N ASN A 166 10.98 -4.85 3.18
CA ASN A 166 11.45 -3.58 2.65
C ASN A 166 10.29 -2.57 2.72
N ILE A 167 10.53 -1.41 3.32
CA ILE A 167 9.51 -0.38 3.48
C ILE A 167 9.56 0.58 2.29
N PHE A 168 8.40 0.81 1.69
CA PHE A 168 8.17 1.78 0.62
C PHE A 168 7.27 2.90 1.12
N THR A 169 7.49 4.10 0.64
CA THR A 169 6.75 5.30 1.05
C THR A 169 6.40 6.17 -0.16
N GLU A 170 5.30 6.92 -0.06
CA GLU A 170 4.78 7.81 -1.10
C GLU A 170 4.67 9.25 -0.58
N PHE A 171 5.74 9.80 -0.03
CA PHE A 171 5.75 11.10 0.64
C PHE A 171 5.80 12.29 -0.34
N GLY A 172 4.99 12.26 -1.40
CA GLY A 172 4.98 13.27 -2.46
C GLY A 172 4.71 14.68 -1.94
N SER A 173 3.61 14.87 -1.22
CA SER A 173 3.25 16.19 -0.68
C SER A 173 4.27 16.72 0.32
N PHE A 174 4.83 15.87 1.16
CA PHE A 174 5.90 16.24 2.08
C PHE A 174 7.16 16.71 1.33
N THR A 175 7.50 16.05 0.24
CA THR A 175 8.75 16.30 -0.51
C THR A 175 8.63 17.52 -1.44
N VAL A 176 7.49 17.69 -2.11
CA VAL A 176 7.33 18.70 -3.20
C VAL A 176 6.09 19.57 -3.07
N GLY A 177 5.32 19.46 -1.99
CA GLY A 177 4.04 20.18 -1.81
C GLY A 177 4.17 21.71 -1.88
N GLU A 178 5.31 22.24 -1.46
CA GLU A 178 5.58 23.70 -1.49
C GLU A 178 6.23 24.17 -2.81
N SER A 179 6.48 23.27 -3.76
CA SER A 179 7.18 23.61 -5.03
C SER A 179 6.28 24.29 -6.06
N GLY A 180 4.98 24.38 -5.82
CA GLY A 180 4.03 24.97 -6.75
C GLY A 180 2.73 25.39 -6.08
N GLY A 181 1.91 26.16 -6.80
CA GLY A 181 0.60 26.60 -6.37
C GLY A 181 -0.35 26.77 -7.55
N ALA A 182 -1.66 26.73 -7.26
CA ALA A 182 -2.71 27.03 -8.23
C ALA A 182 -3.50 28.26 -7.77
N ILE A 183 -3.75 29.17 -8.70
CA ILE A 183 -4.56 30.38 -8.45
C ILE A 183 -5.87 30.21 -9.23
N TYR A 184 -6.98 30.31 -8.51
CA TYR A 184 -8.33 30.21 -9.09
C TYR A 184 -9.02 31.53 -8.98
N GLN A 185 -9.69 31.95 -10.07
CA GLN A 185 -10.62 33.09 -10.05
C GLN A 185 -11.97 32.60 -9.57
N ILE A 186 -12.54 33.28 -8.58
CA ILE A 186 -13.92 33.07 -8.15
C ILE A 186 -14.80 33.79 -9.18
N LEU A 187 -15.72 33.07 -9.78
CA LEU A 187 -16.70 33.59 -10.76
C LEU A 187 -17.99 34.02 -10.09
#